data_66701f664477d7ec4962660b12f08599
#
_entry.id   66701f664477d7ec4962660b12f08599
#
_cell.length_a   1.000
_cell.length_b   1.000
_cell.length_c   1.000
_cell.angle_alpha   90.00
_cell.angle_beta   90.00
_cell.angle_gamma   90.00
#
_symmetry.space_group_name_H-M   'P 1'
#
loop_
_entity.id
_entity.type
_entity.pdbx_description
1 polymer ?
#
loop_
_entity_poly.entity_id
_entity_poly.type
_entity_poly.pdbx_seq_one_letter_code
_entity_poly.pdbx_strand_id
1 'polypeptide(L)'
;MTEAMNMAKLAFNNDEVPVGAIVVNNGKIIGRGFNQVIAKNSVSSHAEINAIHAASQFIKNYRLKGCDIFVTLEPCHMCAKAIVDARIDTLYFGANEPKTGS
;
A
#
# COMPACT_ATOMS: atom_id res chain seq x y z
N MET A 1 1.69 -0.31 11.50
CA MET A 1 1.32 -1.63 10.94
C MET A 1 -0.09 -2.09 11.31
N THR A 2 -0.59 -1.70 12.48
CA THR A 2 -1.96 -2.08 12.87
C THR A 2 -3.01 -1.57 11.87
N GLU A 3 -2.89 -0.34 11.43
CA GLU A 3 -3.84 0.21 10.48
C GLU A 3 -3.71 -0.46 9.10
N ALA A 4 -2.50 -0.83 8.70
CA ALA A 4 -2.32 -1.57 7.46
C ALA A 4 -3.01 -2.94 7.55
N MET A 5 -2.96 -3.59 8.72
CA MET A 5 -3.68 -4.85 8.94
C MET A 5 -5.19 -4.66 8.87
N ASN A 6 -5.69 -3.52 9.38
CA ASN A 6 -7.11 -3.20 9.27
C ASN A 6 -7.52 -3.06 7.80
N MET A 7 -6.66 -2.47 6.98
CA MET A 7 -6.90 -2.37 5.55
C MET A 7 -6.92 -3.74 4.88
N ALA A 8 -6.04 -4.65 5.31
CA ALA A 8 -6.04 -6.01 4.80
C ALA A 8 -7.36 -6.72 5.12
N LYS A 9 -7.92 -6.48 6.30
CA LYS A 9 -9.22 -7.05 6.69
C LYS A 9 -10.34 -6.53 5.81
N LEU A 10 -10.30 -5.25 5.43
CA LEU A 10 -11.27 -4.68 4.51
C LEU A 10 -11.22 -5.38 3.16
N ALA A 11 -10.01 -5.64 2.65
CA ALA A 11 -9.85 -6.38 1.40
C ALA A 11 -10.46 -7.77 1.52
N PHE A 12 -10.13 -8.49 2.59
CA PHE A 12 -10.64 -9.83 2.84
C PHE A 12 -12.17 -9.85 2.88
N ASN A 13 -12.77 -8.87 3.56
CA ASN A 13 -14.23 -8.78 3.69
C ASN A 13 -14.92 -8.46 2.36
N ASN A 14 -14.16 -7.99 1.39
CA ASN A 14 -14.67 -7.68 0.05
C ASN A 14 -14.22 -8.72 -0.98
N ASP A 15 -13.81 -9.90 -0.53
CA ASP A 15 -13.37 -11.00 -1.39
C ASP A 15 -12.16 -10.67 -2.26
N GLU A 16 -11.32 -9.75 -1.79
CA GLU A 16 -10.05 -9.42 -2.43
C GLU A 16 -8.91 -10.12 -1.70
N VAL A 17 -7.75 -10.17 -2.34
CA VAL A 17 -6.55 -10.66 -1.66
C VAL A 17 -6.29 -9.75 -0.46
N PRO A 18 -6.10 -10.33 0.76
CA PRO A 18 -6.05 -9.52 1.99
C PRO A 18 -4.70 -8.81 2.18
N VAL A 19 -4.50 -7.74 1.43
CA VAL A 19 -3.33 -6.88 1.56
C VAL A 19 -3.79 -5.48 1.87
N GLY A 20 -3.12 -4.85 2.83
CA GLY A 20 -3.39 -3.47 3.22
C GLY A 20 -2.10 -2.68 3.29
N ALA A 21 -2.21 -1.37 3.07
CA ALA A 21 -1.07 -0.46 3.10
C ALA A 21 -1.46 0.90 3.63
N ILE A 22 -0.52 1.56 4.29
CA ILE A 22 -0.68 2.96 4.70
C ILE A 22 0.57 3.74 4.37
N VAL A 23 0.40 5.03 4.07
CA VAL A 23 1.50 5.96 3.89
C VAL A 23 1.48 6.95 5.06
N VAL A 24 2.62 7.14 5.68
CA VAL A 24 2.76 7.94 6.90
C VAL A 24 3.76 9.06 6.67
N ASN A 25 3.43 10.26 7.14
CA ASN A 25 4.33 11.41 7.12
C ASN A 25 4.33 12.04 8.51
N ASN A 26 5.50 12.15 9.13
CA ASN A 26 5.65 12.73 10.47
C ASN A 26 4.69 12.12 11.48
N GLY A 27 4.56 10.79 11.46
CA GLY A 27 3.70 10.08 12.39
C GLY A 27 2.22 10.13 12.07
N LYS A 28 1.84 10.79 10.98
CA LYS A 28 0.44 10.93 10.58
C LYS A 28 0.14 10.10 9.35
N ILE A 29 -0.94 9.34 9.38
CA ILE A 29 -1.38 8.56 8.23
C ILE A 29 -2.00 9.52 7.21
N ILE A 30 -1.44 9.56 6.00
CA ILE A 30 -1.94 10.44 4.93
C ILE A 30 -2.52 9.68 3.75
N GLY A 31 -2.39 8.36 3.74
CA GLY A 31 -3.01 7.53 2.71
C GLY A 31 -3.23 6.12 3.21
N ARG A 32 -4.36 5.54 2.85
CA ARG A 32 -4.72 4.16 3.17
C ARG A 32 -5.13 3.47 1.89
N GLY A 33 -4.82 2.19 1.79
CA GLY A 33 -5.23 1.40 0.64
C GLY A 33 -5.35 -0.06 0.96
N PHE A 34 -6.19 -0.74 0.20
CA PHE A 34 -6.30 -2.19 0.26
C PHE A 34 -6.56 -2.69 -1.16
N ASN A 35 -6.33 -3.98 -1.37
CA ASN A 35 -6.51 -4.56 -2.70
C ASN A 35 -7.96 -4.42 -3.16
N GLN A 36 -8.14 -3.92 -4.39
CA GLN A 36 -9.45 -3.72 -5.00
C GLN A 36 -9.43 -4.10 -6.47
N VAL A 37 -8.64 -5.11 -6.83
CA VAL A 37 -8.48 -5.56 -8.22
C VAL A 37 -9.82 -5.98 -8.82
N ILE A 38 -10.60 -6.75 -8.08
CA ILE A 38 -11.91 -7.22 -8.54
C ILE A 38 -12.92 -6.07 -8.55
N ALA A 39 -13.00 -5.33 -7.44
CA ALA A 39 -13.98 -4.26 -7.30
C ALA A 39 -13.84 -3.18 -8.36
N LYS A 40 -12.60 -2.86 -8.75
CA LYS A 40 -12.33 -1.78 -9.71
C LYS A 40 -12.03 -2.29 -11.12
N ASN A 41 -12.07 -3.61 -11.33
CA ASN A 41 -11.71 -4.20 -12.62
C ASN A 41 -10.37 -3.68 -13.10
N SER A 42 -9.37 -3.63 -12.21
CA SER A 42 -8.08 -3.02 -12.49
C SER A 42 -6.97 -3.88 -11.92
N VAL A 43 -6.10 -4.39 -12.78
CA VAL A 43 -4.98 -5.23 -12.36
C VAL A 43 -3.98 -4.48 -11.48
N SER A 44 -3.95 -3.16 -11.57
CA SER A 44 -3.02 -2.34 -10.79
C SER A 44 -3.60 -1.87 -9.45
N SER A 45 -4.84 -2.21 -9.12
CA SER A 45 -5.47 -1.72 -7.89
C SER A 45 -5.04 -2.53 -6.66
N HIS A 46 -3.73 -2.61 -6.45
CA HIS A 46 -3.13 -3.19 -5.26
C HIS A 46 -3.16 -2.19 -4.11
N ALA A 47 -3.08 -2.71 -2.89
CA ALA A 47 -3.11 -1.90 -1.68
C ALA A 47 -2.10 -0.75 -1.72
N GLU A 48 -0.87 -1.04 -2.12
CA GLU A 48 0.21 -0.05 -2.17
C GLU A 48 -0.10 1.08 -3.15
N ILE A 49 -0.58 0.71 -4.35
CA ILE A 49 -0.94 1.69 -5.37
C ILE A 49 -2.06 2.59 -4.86
N ASN A 50 -3.07 2.00 -4.23
CA ASN A 50 -4.20 2.75 -3.70
C ASN A 50 -3.78 3.69 -2.56
N ALA A 51 -2.88 3.23 -1.68
CA ALA A 51 -2.37 4.05 -0.58
C ALA A 51 -1.53 5.21 -1.11
N ILE A 52 -0.65 4.94 -2.08
CA ILE A 52 0.18 5.97 -2.71
C ILE A 52 -0.70 7.01 -3.40
N HIS A 53 -1.71 6.55 -4.11
CA HIS A 53 -2.63 7.46 -4.80
C HIS A 53 -3.34 8.38 -3.80
N ALA A 54 -3.86 7.81 -2.70
CA ALA A 54 -4.53 8.58 -1.67
C ALA A 54 -3.59 9.61 -1.03
N ALA A 55 -2.37 9.20 -0.72
CA ALA A 55 -1.37 10.10 -0.13
C ALA A 55 -1.00 11.23 -1.09
N SER A 56 -0.83 10.91 -2.37
CA SER A 56 -0.49 11.89 -3.40
C SER A 56 -1.60 12.93 -3.56
N GLN A 57 -2.85 12.49 -3.50
CA GLN A 57 -4.00 13.39 -3.54
C GLN A 57 -4.05 14.29 -2.30
N PHE A 58 -3.74 13.74 -1.14
CA PHE A 58 -3.72 14.50 0.10
C PHE A 58 -2.68 15.61 0.07
N ILE A 59 -1.45 15.28 -0.36
CA ILE A 59 -0.34 16.24 -0.44
C ILE A 59 -0.43 17.11 -1.69
N LYS A 60 -1.15 16.64 -2.71
CA LYS A 60 -1.23 17.27 -4.04
C LYS A 60 0.12 17.28 -4.75
N ASN A 61 0.83 16.17 -4.62
CA ASN A 61 2.13 15.98 -5.25
C ASN A 61 2.37 14.49 -5.43
N TYR A 62 2.91 14.09 -6.58
CA TYR A 62 3.21 12.68 -6.80
C TYR A 62 4.47 12.22 -6.04
N ARG A 63 5.32 13.15 -5.63
CA ARG A 63 6.50 12.84 -4.83
C ARG A 63 6.13 12.84 -3.36
N LEU A 64 6.40 11.71 -2.72
CA LEU A 64 6.07 11.50 -1.32
C LEU A 64 7.34 11.48 -0.46
N LYS A 65 8.20 12.47 -0.67
CA LYS A 65 9.44 12.60 0.10
C LYS A 65 9.12 12.82 1.57
N GLY A 66 9.88 12.19 2.43
CA GLY A 66 9.65 12.27 3.86
C GLY A 66 8.56 11.34 4.35
N CYS A 67 8.01 10.51 3.47
CA CYS A 67 6.94 9.57 3.83
C CYS A 67 7.48 8.15 3.91
N ASP A 68 6.85 7.36 4.75
CA ASP A 68 7.10 5.92 4.85
C ASP A 68 5.84 5.17 4.44
N ILE A 69 6.01 3.96 3.91
CA ILE A 69 4.88 3.10 3.57
C ILE A 69 4.97 1.80 4.37
N PHE A 70 3.84 1.39 4.93
CA PHE A 70 3.72 0.13 5.67
C PHE A 70 2.74 -0.76 4.91
N VAL A 71 3.18 -1.96 4.59
CA VAL A 71 2.39 -2.93 3.81
C VAL A 71 2.35 -4.24 4.58
N THR A 72 1.22 -4.92 4.56
CA THR A 72 1.10 -6.19 5.29
C THR A 72 1.83 -7.33 4.62
N LEU A 73 2.12 -7.22 3.33
CA LEU A 73 2.79 -8.25 2.55
C LEU A 73 3.86 -7.62 1.68
N GLU A 74 4.94 -8.35 1.40
CA GLU A 74 6.02 -7.90 0.55
C GLU A 74 5.48 -7.43 -0.81
N PRO A 75 5.80 -6.20 -1.25
CA PRO A 75 5.29 -5.68 -2.52
C PRO A 75 5.79 -6.47 -3.74
N CYS A 76 4.93 -6.59 -4.74
CA CYS A 76 5.32 -7.16 -6.03
C CYS A 76 6.19 -6.14 -6.79
N HIS A 77 6.72 -6.57 -7.95
CA HIS A 77 7.59 -5.70 -8.75
C HIS A 77 6.92 -4.38 -9.16
N MET A 78 5.65 -4.43 -9.54
CA MET A 78 4.89 -3.23 -9.91
C MET A 78 4.82 -2.25 -8.73
N CYS A 79 4.47 -2.75 -7.56
CA CYS A 79 4.33 -1.89 -6.38
C CYS A 79 5.67 -1.40 -5.87
N ALA A 80 6.70 -2.24 -5.92
CA ALA A 80 8.06 -1.83 -5.54
C ALA A 80 8.54 -0.68 -6.43
N LYS A 81 8.29 -0.78 -7.73
CA LYS A 81 8.65 0.28 -8.67
C LYS A 81 7.87 1.56 -8.38
N ALA A 82 6.58 1.45 -8.09
CA ALA A 82 5.75 2.61 -7.77
C ALA A 82 6.25 3.32 -6.50
N ILE A 83 6.65 2.55 -5.49
CA ILE A 83 7.19 3.10 -4.23
C ILE A 83 8.45 3.90 -4.51
N VAL A 84 9.35 3.37 -5.34
CA VAL A 84 10.57 4.07 -5.72
C VAL A 84 10.24 5.34 -6.52
N ASP A 85 9.35 5.23 -7.48
CA ASP A 85 8.99 6.37 -8.34
C ASP A 85 8.28 7.47 -7.56
N ALA A 86 7.56 7.12 -6.50
CA ALA A 86 6.91 8.09 -5.62
C ALA A 86 7.90 8.75 -4.64
N ARG A 87 9.15 8.31 -4.61
CA ARG A 87 10.20 8.87 -3.73
C ARG A 87 9.91 8.66 -2.25
N ILE A 88 9.25 7.56 -1.91
CA ILE A 88 9.01 7.18 -0.52
C ILE A 88 10.34 6.84 0.14
N ASP A 89 10.54 7.31 1.37
CA ASP A 89 11.82 7.15 2.07
C ASP A 89 12.07 5.72 2.52
N THR A 90 11.10 5.08 3.15
CA THR A 90 11.27 3.76 3.73
C THR A 90 10.05 2.90 3.52
N LEU A 91 10.29 1.63 3.21
CA LEU A 91 9.25 0.61 3.09
C LEU A 91 9.37 -0.36 4.27
N TYR A 92 8.27 -0.58 4.97
CA TYR A 92 8.15 -1.63 5.97
C TYR A 92 7.10 -2.62 5.51
N PHE A 93 7.38 -3.92 5.56
CA PHE A 93 6.35 -4.92 5.23
C PHE A 93 6.31 -6.00 6.30
N GLY A 94 5.11 -6.58 6.47
CA GLY A 94 4.86 -7.46 7.58
C GLY A 94 5.19 -8.93 7.32
N ALA A 95 5.13 -9.36 6.08
CA ALA A 95 5.36 -10.75 5.73
C ALA A 95 5.90 -10.87 4.32
N ASN A 96 6.64 -11.96 4.06
CA ASN A 96 7.10 -12.26 2.71
C ASN A 96 5.93 -12.77 1.85
N GLU A 97 6.07 -12.58 0.54
CA GLU A 97 5.11 -13.13 -0.43
C GLU A 97 5.03 -14.64 -0.24
N PRO A 98 3.82 -15.22 -0.05
CA PRO A 98 3.69 -16.65 0.26
C PRO A 98 4.36 -17.59 -0.73
N LYS A 99 4.37 -17.25 -2.02
CA LYS A 99 4.99 -18.11 -3.03
C LYS A 99 6.50 -18.12 -2.93
N THR A 100 7.09 -17.10 -2.36
CA THR A 100 8.53 -16.96 -2.28
C THR A 100 9.02 -16.99 -0.86
N GLY A 101 8.21 -16.55 0.09
CA GLY A 101 8.59 -16.37 1.48
C GLY A 101 8.17 -17.49 2.41
N SER A 102 7.39 -18.41 1.96
CA SER A 102 6.90 -19.45 2.87
C SER A 102 7.12 -20.83 2.32
#